data_4148f72c285df6f4876451738f1639d9
#
_entry.id   4148f72c285df6f4876451738f1639d9
#
_cell.length_a   1.000
_cell.length_b   1.000
_cell.length_c   1.000
_cell.angle_alpha   90.00
_cell.angle_beta   90.00
_cell.angle_gamma   90.00
#
_symmetry.space_group_name_H-M   'P 1'
#
loop_
_entity.id
_entity.type
_entity.pdbx_description
1 polymer ?
#
loop_
_entity_poly.entity_id
_entity_poly.type
_entity_poly.pdbx_seq_one_letter_code
_entity_poly.pdbx_strand_id
1 'polypeptide(L)'
;MINVTLRKMTGPEFDVFRVRLIAEYAAENVSAGRWSAEEAEEKSTAQTQELLPQGVETPRVLVMIAEDSGGERIGHVWVGLDRKGAASGGAWIYDIEVAENHRGKGYGRAILHAAEQETLKNGVSSIGLNVFGKNTVARSLYESAGYEITTQQMQKSLEV
;
A
#
# COMPACT_ATOMS: atom_id res chain seq x y z
N MET A 1 6.00 21.61 -9.96
CA MET A 1 6.16 20.43 -9.08
C MET A 1 4.82 20.13 -8.39
N ILE A 2 4.39 18.89 -8.42
CA ILE A 2 3.13 18.48 -7.80
C ILE A 2 3.34 18.36 -6.29
N ASN A 3 2.58 19.14 -5.52
CA ASN A 3 2.58 19.06 -4.06
C ASN A 3 1.43 18.22 -3.57
N VAL A 4 1.75 17.25 -2.72
CA VAL A 4 0.79 16.39 -2.05
C VAL A 4 1.00 16.53 -0.54
N THR A 5 -0.09 16.70 0.18
CA THR A 5 -0.11 16.68 1.65
C THR A 5 -0.76 15.39 2.12
N LEU A 6 -0.15 14.73 3.08
CA LEU A 6 -0.73 13.57 3.74
C LEU A 6 -1.37 13.97 5.06
N ARG A 7 -2.58 13.50 5.30
CA ARG A 7 -3.26 13.63 6.59
C ARG A 7 -3.83 12.28 7.02
N LYS A 8 -3.97 12.08 8.29
CA LYS A 8 -4.58 10.86 8.85
C LYS A 8 -6.03 10.72 8.37
N MET A 9 -6.45 9.50 8.05
CA MET A 9 -7.85 9.22 7.75
C MET A 9 -8.72 9.49 8.96
N THR A 10 -9.93 10.01 8.72
CA THR A 10 -11.00 10.04 9.73
C THR A 10 -11.54 8.62 9.93
N GLY A 11 -12.29 8.41 11.01
CA GLY A 11 -12.96 7.12 11.26
C GLY A 11 -13.84 6.66 10.10
N PRO A 12 -14.76 7.50 9.60
CA PRO A 12 -15.59 7.15 8.44
C PRO A 12 -14.79 6.85 7.15
N GLU A 13 -13.74 7.62 6.89
CA GLU A 13 -12.86 7.36 5.74
C GLU A 13 -12.15 6.01 5.89
N PHE A 14 -11.69 5.70 7.08
CA PHE A 14 -11.06 4.41 7.37
C PHE A 14 -12.04 3.23 7.18
N ASP A 15 -13.28 3.37 7.61
CA ASP A 15 -14.28 2.32 7.44
C ASP A 15 -14.50 1.97 5.97
N VAL A 16 -14.62 2.97 5.11
CA VAL A 16 -14.74 2.79 3.65
C VAL A 16 -13.47 2.15 3.08
N PHE A 17 -12.31 2.66 3.46
CA PHE A 17 -11.01 2.13 3.05
C PHE A 17 -10.84 0.66 3.42
N ARG A 18 -11.18 0.29 4.66
CA ARG A 18 -11.03 -1.07 5.16
C ARG A 18 -11.87 -2.08 4.38
N VAL A 19 -13.12 -1.76 4.10
CA VAL A 19 -14.02 -2.64 3.33
C VAL A 19 -13.46 -2.90 1.94
N ARG A 20 -13.03 -1.86 1.26
CA ARG A 20 -12.45 -1.94 -0.08
C ARG A 20 -11.12 -2.68 -0.08
N LEU A 21 -10.26 -2.38 0.88
CA LEU A 21 -8.95 -3.03 1.04
C LEU A 21 -9.10 -4.55 1.20
N ILE A 22 -9.99 -4.99 2.07
CA ILE A 22 -10.25 -6.41 2.29
C ILE A 22 -10.70 -7.10 1.01
N ALA A 23 -11.64 -6.51 0.29
CA ALA A 23 -12.16 -7.07 -0.96
C ALA A 23 -11.09 -7.14 -2.06
N GLU A 24 -10.34 -6.07 -2.26
CA GLU A 24 -9.29 -6.00 -3.29
C GLU A 24 -8.14 -6.97 -2.99
N TYR A 25 -7.70 -7.01 -1.75
CA TYR A 25 -6.62 -7.91 -1.34
C TYR A 25 -7.02 -9.39 -1.46
N ALA A 26 -8.27 -9.73 -1.11
CA ALA A 26 -8.82 -11.06 -1.34
C ALA A 26 -8.79 -11.43 -2.82
N ALA A 27 -9.29 -10.54 -3.69
CA ALA A 27 -9.32 -10.76 -5.13
C ALA A 27 -7.91 -10.91 -5.74
N GLU A 28 -6.96 -10.10 -5.33
CA GLU A 28 -5.58 -10.18 -5.79
C GLU A 28 -4.92 -11.51 -5.42
N ASN A 29 -5.14 -12.01 -4.21
CA ASN A 29 -4.58 -13.29 -3.78
C ASN A 29 -5.22 -14.49 -4.50
N VAL A 30 -6.51 -14.42 -4.80
CA VAL A 30 -7.17 -15.43 -5.62
C VAL A 30 -6.60 -15.41 -7.05
N SER A 31 -6.49 -14.23 -7.64
CA SER A 31 -5.93 -14.06 -8.99
C SER A 31 -4.47 -14.54 -9.08
N ALA A 32 -3.70 -14.35 -8.01
CA ALA A 32 -2.31 -14.81 -7.93
C ALA A 32 -2.16 -16.30 -7.59
N GLY A 33 -3.27 -17.02 -7.38
CA GLY A 33 -3.27 -18.45 -7.06
C GLY A 33 -2.83 -18.79 -5.64
N ARG A 34 -2.81 -17.82 -4.73
CA ARG A 34 -2.40 -18.02 -3.33
C ARG A 34 -3.53 -18.54 -2.45
N TRP A 35 -4.75 -18.08 -2.70
CA TRP A 35 -5.94 -18.42 -1.93
C TRP A 35 -7.04 -18.93 -2.82
N SER A 36 -7.89 -19.83 -2.28
CA SER A 36 -9.13 -20.19 -2.95
C SER A 36 -10.15 -19.04 -2.82
N ALA A 37 -11.09 -18.98 -3.75
CA ALA A 37 -12.16 -17.97 -3.70
C ALA A 37 -13.03 -18.10 -2.42
N GLU A 38 -13.18 -19.32 -1.90
CA GLU A 38 -14.00 -19.58 -0.71
C GLU A 38 -13.37 -19.06 0.58
N GLU A 39 -12.05 -19.12 0.70
CA GLU A 39 -11.31 -18.71 1.91
C GLU A 39 -10.79 -17.26 1.88
N ALA A 40 -10.82 -16.62 0.71
CA ALA A 40 -10.10 -15.36 0.48
C ALA A 40 -10.59 -14.21 1.36
N GLU A 41 -11.90 -14.02 1.49
CA GLU A 41 -12.46 -12.92 2.28
C GLU A 41 -12.12 -13.06 3.76
N GLU A 42 -12.25 -14.26 4.30
CA GLU A 42 -11.94 -14.54 5.71
C GLU A 42 -10.46 -14.31 5.99
N LYS A 43 -9.57 -14.80 5.14
CA LYS A 43 -8.12 -14.60 5.27
C LYS A 43 -7.74 -13.13 5.16
N SER A 44 -8.30 -12.43 4.20
CA SER A 44 -8.04 -11.00 4.01
C SER A 44 -8.51 -10.18 5.22
N THR A 45 -9.69 -10.48 5.74
CA THR A 45 -10.22 -9.82 6.94
C THR A 45 -9.33 -10.07 8.15
N ALA A 46 -8.91 -11.32 8.37
CA ALA A 46 -8.04 -11.69 9.49
C ALA A 46 -6.68 -10.99 9.43
N GLN A 47 -6.05 -10.95 8.27
CA GLN A 47 -4.77 -10.28 8.09
C GLN A 47 -4.87 -8.76 8.28
N THR A 48 -5.92 -8.15 7.75
CA THR A 48 -6.18 -6.72 7.95
C THR A 48 -6.38 -6.39 9.41
N GLN A 49 -7.15 -7.19 10.14
CA GLN A 49 -7.38 -7.02 11.56
C GLN A 49 -6.09 -7.20 12.38
N GLU A 50 -5.23 -8.11 11.99
CA GLU A 50 -3.93 -8.31 12.65
C GLU A 50 -2.99 -7.11 12.47
N LEU A 51 -2.98 -6.52 11.27
CA LEU A 51 -2.13 -5.39 10.94
C LEU A 51 -2.66 -4.06 11.45
N LEU A 52 -3.97 -3.90 11.55
CA LEU A 52 -4.65 -2.67 11.97
C LEU A 52 -5.63 -2.95 13.12
N PRO A 53 -5.16 -3.49 14.25
CA PRO A 53 -6.05 -3.88 15.35
C PRO A 53 -6.80 -2.73 16.00
N GLN A 54 -6.30 -1.51 15.88
CA GLN A 54 -6.91 -0.29 16.40
C GLN A 54 -7.26 0.71 15.27
N GLY A 55 -7.43 0.21 14.05
CA GLY A 55 -7.74 1.05 12.89
C GLY A 55 -6.66 2.11 12.65
N VAL A 56 -7.09 3.36 12.46
CA VAL A 56 -6.17 4.50 12.25
C VAL A 56 -5.32 4.81 13.48
N GLU A 57 -5.71 4.36 14.67
CA GLU A 57 -4.98 4.57 15.92
C GLU A 57 -3.98 3.45 16.22
N THR A 58 -3.83 2.48 15.32
CA THR A 58 -2.83 1.42 15.47
C THR A 58 -1.44 2.04 15.60
N PRO A 59 -0.67 1.69 16.66
CA PRO A 59 0.68 2.24 16.85
C PRO A 59 1.60 1.89 15.66
N ARG A 60 2.46 2.84 15.32
CA ARG A 60 3.49 2.65 14.28
C ARG A 60 2.93 2.35 12.90
N VAL A 61 1.73 2.86 12.59
CA VAL A 61 1.19 2.81 11.23
C VAL A 61 0.76 4.22 10.78
N LEU A 62 0.84 4.44 9.47
CA LEU A 62 0.37 5.66 8.82
C LEU A 62 -0.71 5.25 7.83
N VAL A 63 -1.97 5.58 8.12
CA VAL A 63 -3.10 5.37 7.20
C VAL A 63 -3.61 6.75 6.82
N MET A 64 -3.21 7.22 5.64
CA MET A 64 -3.26 8.63 5.27
C MET A 64 -4.06 8.86 4.00
N ILE A 65 -4.82 9.96 4.00
CA ILE A 65 -5.38 10.55 2.79
C ILE A 65 -4.32 11.46 2.17
N ALA A 66 -4.19 11.38 0.85
CA ALA A 66 -3.38 12.31 0.07
C ALA A 66 -4.28 13.38 -0.56
N GLU A 67 -3.92 14.63 -0.32
CA GLU A 67 -4.64 15.80 -0.84
C GLU A 67 -3.71 16.66 -1.69
N ASP A 68 -4.28 17.29 -2.72
CA ASP A 68 -3.55 18.27 -3.52
C ASP A 68 -3.46 19.61 -2.79
N SER A 69 -2.86 20.61 -3.45
CA SER A 69 -2.69 21.96 -2.88
C SER A 69 -4.03 22.69 -2.62
N GLY A 70 -5.11 22.24 -3.25
CA GLY A 70 -6.46 22.76 -3.03
C GLY A 70 -7.25 22.03 -1.95
N GLY A 71 -6.67 20.99 -1.36
CA GLY A 71 -7.33 20.15 -0.37
C GLY A 71 -8.23 19.07 -0.98
N GLU A 72 -8.15 18.84 -2.29
CA GLU A 72 -8.90 17.78 -2.93
C GLU A 72 -8.22 16.43 -2.69
N ARG A 73 -9.00 15.43 -2.31
CA ARG A 73 -8.52 14.05 -2.13
C ARG A 73 -8.11 13.47 -3.48
N ILE A 74 -6.83 13.09 -3.58
CA ILE A 74 -6.27 12.51 -4.81
C ILE A 74 -5.88 11.04 -4.66
N GLY A 75 -5.86 10.53 -3.45
CA GLY A 75 -5.49 9.14 -3.18
C GLY A 75 -5.28 8.85 -1.71
N HIS A 76 -4.64 7.74 -1.43
CA HIS A 76 -4.29 7.34 -0.07
C HIS A 76 -3.03 6.49 -0.04
N VAL A 77 -2.47 6.33 1.16
CA VAL A 77 -1.34 5.43 1.39
C VAL A 77 -1.42 4.85 2.81
N TRP A 78 -1.05 3.58 2.93
CA TRP A 78 -0.90 2.89 4.21
C TRP A 78 0.52 2.38 4.35
N VAL A 79 1.23 2.86 5.37
CA VAL A 79 2.61 2.48 5.69
C VAL A 79 2.65 1.89 7.09
N GLY A 80 3.25 0.72 7.24
CA GLY A 80 3.67 0.22 8.56
C GLY A 80 5.12 0.64 8.79
N LEU A 81 5.39 1.32 9.90
CA LEU A 81 6.74 1.80 10.20
C LEU A 81 7.69 0.69 10.65
N ASP A 82 7.13 -0.40 11.16
CA ASP A 82 7.88 -1.58 11.58
C ASP A 82 7.32 -2.80 10.86
N ARG A 83 8.02 -3.26 9.84
CA ARG A 83 7.61 -4.50 9.15
C ARG A 83 7.90 -5.70 10.04
N LYS A 84 6.86 -6.44 10.41
CA LYS A 84 7.01 -7.70 11.15
C LYS A 84 7.84 -8.70 10.33
N GLY A 85 8.87 -9.26 10.96
CA GLY A 85 9.73 -10.26 10.32
C GLY A 85 10.86 -9.70 9.45
N ALA A 86 10.97 -8.37 9.30
CA ALA A 86 12.11 -7.77 8.64
C ALA A 86 13.28 -7.62 9.62
N ALA A 87 14.42 -8.22 9.28
CA ALA A 87 15.62 -8.19 10.12
C ALA A 87 16.19 -6.78 10.31
N SER A 88 15.85 -5.83 9.44
CA SER A 88 16.40 -4.47 9.41
C SER A 88 15.48 -3.40 9.99
N GLY A 89 14.28 -3.75 10.45
CA GLY A 89 13.34 -2.77 11.03
C GLY A 89 12.85 -1.69 10.05
N GLY A 90 12.82 -1.98 8.76
CA GLY A 90 12.35 -1.05 7.73
C GLY A 90 10.83 -0.89 7.70
N ALA A 91 10.37 0.20 7.11
CA ALA A 91 8.95 0.44 6.86
C ALA A 91 8.45 -0.36 5.66
N TRP A 92 7.13 -0.50 5.58
CA TRP A 92 6.48 -1.23 4.50
C TRP A 92 5.23 -0.52 4.02
N ILE A 93 5.11 -0.32 2.72
CA ILE A 93 3.89 0.19 2.10
C ILE A 93 2.97 -0.99 1.85
N TYR A 94 1.86 -1.04 2.56
CA TYR A 94 0.84 -2.07 2.39
C TYR A 94 -0.14 -1.74 1.28
N ASP A 95 -0.44 -0.46 1.09
CA ASP A 95 -1.34 0.00 0.04
C ASP A 95 -1.02 1.44 -0.35
N ILE A 96 -1.09 1.73 -1.63
CA ILE A 96 -0.94 3.06 -2.20
C ILE A 96 -1.83 3.14 -3.45
N GLU A 97 -2.67 4.15 -3.51
CA GLU A 97 -3.60 4.31 -4.63
C GLU A 97 -3.82 5.78 -4.98
N VAL A 98 -3.84 6.05 -6.27
CA VAL A 98 -4.31 7.32 -6.83
C VAL A 98 -5.76 7.14 -7.26
N ALA A 99 -6.64 8.07 -6.88
CA ALA A 99 -8.03 8.06 -7.30
C ALA A 99 -8.12 8.06 -8.84
N GLU A 100 -9.08 7.31 -9.37
CA GLU A 100 -9.17 7.01 -10.81
C GLU A 100 -9.10 8.27 -11.70
N ASN A 101 -9.85 9.31 -11.33
CA ASN A 101 -9.89 10.57 -12.08
C ASN A 101 -8.61 11.43 -11.97
N HIS A 102 -7.68 11.04 -11.13
CA HIS A 102 -6.39 11.73 -10.93
C HIS A 102 -5.19 10.93 -11.46
N ARG A 103 -5.41 9.77 -12.06
CA ARG A 103 -4.34 8.93 -12.61
C ARG A 103 -3.70 9.53 -13.85
N GLY A 104 -2.45 9.14 -14.09
CA GLY A 104 -1.69 9.60 -15.26
C GLY A 104 -1.20 11.04 -15.18
N LYS A 105 -1.23 11.68 -14.01
CA LYS A 105 -0.86 13.09 -13.80
C LYS A 105 0.36 13.27 -12.88
N GLY A 106 1.01 12.18 -12.48
CA GLY A 106 2.19 12.23 -11.60
C GLY A 106 1.89 12.19 -10.11
N TYR A 107 0.64 12.03 -9.70
CA TYR A 107 0.28 11.96 -8.28
C TYR A 107 0.81 10.72 -7.57
N GLY A 108 0.92 9.58 -8.26
CA GLY A 108 1.49 8.36 -7.67
C GLY A 108 2.90 8.58 -7.15
N ARG A 109 3.74 9.23 -7.93
CA ARG A 109 5.10 9.60 -7.52
C ARG A 109 5.10 10.59 -6.36
N ALA A 110 4.20 11.57 -6.39
CA ALA A 110 4.09 12.58 -5.33
C ALA A 110 3.64 11.96 -4.00
N ILE A 111 2.66 11.04 -4.03
CA ILE A 111 2.21 10.31 -2.83
C ILE A 111 3.33 9.44 -2.29
N LEU A 112 4.04 8.72 -3.16
CA LEU A 112 5.16 7.87 -2.78
C LEU A 112 6.25 8.68 -2.08
N HIS A 113 6.65 9.81 -2.66
CA HIS A 113 7.63 10.70 -2.07
C HIS A 113 7.17 11.25 -0.70
N ALA A 114 5.91 11.67 -0.59
CA ALA A 114 5.35 12.14 0.67
C ALA A 114 5.37 11.05 1.75
N ALA A 115 5.07 9.80 1.39
CA ALA A 115 5.13 8.65 2.29
C ALA A 115 6.58 8.38 2.76
N GLU A 116 7.55 8.50 1.87
CA GLU A 116 8.97 8.37 2.21
C GLU A 116 9.40 9.45 3.21
N GLN A 117 8.97 10.70 3.00
CA GLN A 117 9.27 11.79 3.92
C GLN A 117 8.64 11.57 5.30
N GLU A 118 7.39 11.12 5.36
CA GLU A 118 6.75 10.79 6.65
C GLU A 118 7.46 9.63 7.34
N THR A 119 7.90 8.63 6.60
CA THR A 119 8.70 7.52 7.13
C THR A 119 10.00 8.01 7.77
N LEU A 120 10.73 8.88 7.07
CA LEU A 120 11.97 9.49 7.58
C LEU A 120 11.73 10.32 8.86
N LYS A 121 10.65 11.12 8.90
CA LYS A 121 10.28 11.89 10.08
C LYS A 121 10.03 11.02 11.30
N ASN A 122 9.61 9.80 11.10
CA ASN A 122 9.38 8.82 12.17
C ASN A 122 10.64 7.99 12.51
N GLY A 123 11.80 8.38 11.99
CA GLY A 123 13.08 7.77 12.33
C GLY A 123 13.38 6.46 11.59
N VAL A 124 12.64 6.15 10.52
CA VAL A 124 12.85 4.94 9.74
C VAL A 124 13.49 5.31 8.40
N SER A 125 14.61 4.66 8.06
CA SER A 125 15.45 5.03 6.92
C SER A 125 15.39 4.06 5.74
N SER A 126 14.52 3.06 5.81
CA SER A 126 14.27 2.15 4.68
C SER A 126 12.80 1.87 4.53
N ILE A 127 12.35 1.67 3.31
CA ILE A 127 10.96 1.42 2.98
C ILE A 127 10.87 0.40 1.85
N GLY A 128 10.00 -0.55 1.98
CA GLY A 128 9.77 -1.58 0.97
C GLY A 128 8.31 -1.73 0.63
N LEU A 129 8.04 -2.49 -0.39
CA LEU A 129 6.70 -2.83 -0.82
C LEU A 129 6.72 -4.15 -1.58
N ASN A 130 5.54 -4.69 -1.80
CA ASN A 130 5.33 -5.81 -2.70
C ASN A 130 4.50 -5.34 -3.89
N VAL A 131 4.89 -5.76 -5.08
CA VAL A 131 4.14 -5.44 -6.31
C VAL A 131 3.96 -6.72 -7.13
N PHE A 132 2.73 -6.96 -7.59
CA PHE A 132 2.47 -8.11 -8.45
C PHE A 132 3.13 -7.93 -9.82
N GLY A 133 3.71 -9.02 -10.35
CA GLY A 133 4.45 -8.99 -11.61
C GLY A 133 3.66 -8.45 -12.80
N LYS A 134 2.34 -8.64 -12.79
CA LYS A 134 1.44 -8.14 -13.85
C LYS A 134 1.18 -6.63 -13.79
N ASN A 135 1.45 -6.00 -12.64
CA ASN A 135 1.23 -4.57 -12.46
C ASN A 135 2.42 -3.76 -12.98
N THR A 136 2.54 -3.69 -14.31
CA THR A 136 3.68 -3.07 -15.00
C THR A 136 3.74 -1.56 -14.77
N VAL A 137 2.59 -0.89 -14.64
CA VAL A 137 2.53 0.56 -14.38
C VAL A 137 3.12 0.88 -13.00
N ALA A 138 2.71 0.15 -11.97
CA ALA A 138 3.24 0.34 -10.62
C ALA A 138 4.74 -0.02 -10.55
N ARG A 139 5.14 -1.13 -11.17
CA ARG A 139 6.57 -1.52 -11.23
C ARG A 139 7.43 -0.42 -11.84
N SER A 140 7.02 0.14 -12.97
CA SER A 140 7.74 1.22 -13.63
C SER A 140 7.88 2.44 -12.73
N LEU A 141 6.81 2.80 -12.00
CA LEU A 141 6.83 3.88 -11.04
C LEU A 141 7.86 3.64 -9.94
N TYR A 142 7.82 2.47 -9.31
CA TYR A 142 8.72 2.15 -8.19
C TYR A 142 10.19 2.08 -8.64
N GLU A 143 10.47 1.40 -9.74
CA GLU A 143 11.83 1.32 -10.29
C GLU A 143 12.39 2.72 -10.63
N SER A 144 11.57 3.56 -11.25
CA SER A 144 11.98 4.94 -11.58
C SER A 144 12.16 5.84 -10.35
N ALA A 145 11.53 5.48 -9.22
CA ALA A 145 11.68 6.15 -7.94
C ALA A 145 12.86 5.63 -7.10
N GLY A 146 13.59 4.65 -7.60
CA GLY A 146 14.78 4.11 -6.95
C GLY A 146 14.54 2.83 -6.13
N TYR A 147 13.38 2.23 -6.25
CA TYR A 147 13.11 0.93 -5.60
C TYR A 147 13.78 -0.19 -6.40
N GLU A 148 14.43 -1.08 -5.70
CA GLU A 148 15.14 -2.22 -6.28
C GLU A 148 14.44 -3.53 -5.94
N ILE A 149 14.48 -4.49 -6.86
CA ILE A 149 13.94 -5.83 -6.61
C ILE A 149 14.85 -6.54 -5.62
N THR A 150 14.32 -6.91 -4.47
CA THR A 150 15.05 -7.65 -3.44
C THR A 150 14.82 -9.16 -3.53
N THR A 151 13.60 -9.57 -3.85
CA THR A 151 13.23 -10.96 -4.08
C THR A 151 12.21 -11.03 -5.21
N GLN A 152 12.15 -12.17 -5.88
CA GLN A 152 11.21 -12.36 -6.97
C GLN A 152 10.66 -13.78 -6.94
N GLN A 153 9.33 -13.90 -6.92
CA GLN A 153 8.64 -15.19 -6.99
C GLN A 153 8.25 -15.46 -8.45
N MET A 154 8.57 -16.65 -8.92
CA MET A 154 8.29 -17.08 -10.29
C MET A 154 7.49 -18.37 -10.26
N GLN A 155 6.60 -18.54 -11.22
CA GLN A 155 5.75 -19.72 -11.34
C GLN A 155 5.58 -20.10 -12.80
N LYS A 156 5.53 -21.42 -13.05
CA LYS A 156 5.24 -21.98 -14.37
C LYS A 156 4.15 -23.04 -14.23
N SER A 157 3.12 -22.95 -15.06
CA SER A 157 2.15 -24.04 -15.19
C SER A 157 2.77 -25.18 -15.99
N LEU A 158 2.59 -26.41 -15.49
CA LEU A 158 3.07 -27.60 -16.19
C LEU A 158 1.88 -28.31 -16.83
N GLU A 159 1.98 -28.60 -18.12
CA GLU A 159 1.01 -29.42 -18.83
C GLU A 159 1.31 -30.89 -18.54
N VAL A 160 0.24 -31.67 -18.33
CA VAL A 160 0.32 -33.10 -18.07
C VAL A 160 0.09 -33.89 -19.36
#